data_4765396934ad9581f81dd165ea7c3373
#
_entry.id   4765396934ad9581f81dd165ea7c3373
#
_cell.length_a   1.000
_cell.length_b   1.000
_cell.length_c   1.000
_cell.angle_alpha   90.00
_cell.angle_beta   90.00
_cell.angle_gamma   90.00
#
_symmetry.space_group_name_H-M   'P 1'
#
loop_
_entity.id
_entity.type
_entity.pdbx_description
1 polymer ?
#
loop_
_entity_poly.entity_id
_entity_poly.type
_entity_poly.pdbx_seq_one_letter_code
_entity_poly.pdbx_strand_id
1 'polypeptide(L)'
;ARSRLNECPLGAAALAGTSFPINRNETSERLGFERPMSNSIDAVSDRDFCLDFIASSAICATHLSRFAEELVIWTSAQFNFVTLSDKFSTGSSIMPQKRNPDAAELIRGKVGRINGALLGLLTVLKGLPLAYSKDLQEDKECMFDTFDTILVCIVALTGMVSDIRPN
;
A
#
# COMPACT_ATOMS: atom_id res chain seq x y z
N ALA A 1 4.77 -8.63 6.87
CA ALA A 1 5.17 -8.46 5.46
C ALA A 1 6.66 -8.77 5.25
N ARG A 2 7.61 -8.04 5.89
CA ARG A 2 9.04 -8.17 5.60
C ARG A 2 9.59 -9.60 5.73
N SER A 3 9.18 -10.38 6.72
CA SER A 3 9.65 -11.76 6.89
C SER A 3 9.23 -12.68 5.74
N ARG A 4 7.98 -12.54 5.26
CA ARG A 4 7.50 -13.30 4.09
C ARG A 4 8.19 -12.87 2.79
N LEU A 5 8.55 -11.59 2.66
CA LEU A 5 9.31 -11.08 1.51
C LEU A 5 10.77 -11.53 1.49
N ASN A 6 11.28 -12.15 2.56
CA ASN A 6 12.68 -12.52 2.70
C ASN A 6 12.97 -13.99 2.39
N GLU A 7 12.02 -14.70 1.79
CA GLU A 7 12.20 -16.07 1.29
C GLU A 7 12.23 -16.09 -0.24
N CYS A 8 13.22 -16.80 -0.81
CA CYS A 8 13.42 -16.85 -2.25
C CYS A 8 12.48 -17.88 -2.93
N PRO A 9 11.61 -17.50 -3.85
CA PRO A 9 10.72 -18.44 -4.54
C PRO A 9 11.40 -19.19 -5.67
N LEU A 10 12.57 -18.74 -6.13
CA LEU A 10 13.22 -19.26 -7.34
C LEU A 10 13.68 -20.71 -7.17
N GLY A 11 13.63 -21.44 -8.27
CA GLY A 11 14.00 -22.84 -8.33
C GLY A 11 12.88 -23.84 -8.04
N ALA A 12 11.66 -23.35 -7.76
CA ALA A 12 10.46 -24.19 -7.66
C ALA A 12 9.92 -24.63 -9.03
N ALA A 13 10.45 -24.09 -10.12
CA ALA A 13 9.96 -24.29 -11.49
C ALA A 13 8.47 -23.96 -11.59
N ALA A 14 7.69 -24.73 -12.34
CA ALA A 14 6.27 -24.47 -12.50
C ALA A 14 5.45 -24.75 -11.24
N LEU A 15 5.88 -25.71 -10.40
CA LEU A 15 5.10 -26.16 -9.25
C LEU A 15 5.92 -26.98 -8.22
N ALA A 16 6.68 -27.99 -8.67
CA ALA A 16 7.24 -29.03 -7.82
C ALA A 16 8.76 -29.19 -7.95
N GLY A 17 9.45 -28.16 -8.42
CA GLY A 17 10.89 -28.20 -8.66
C GLY A 17 11.25 -28.68 -10.08
N THR A 18 12.50 -29.04 -10.26
CA THR A 18 13.07 -29.45 -11.54
C THR A 18 14.07 -30.60 -11.38
N SER A 19 14.24 -31.41 -12.42
CA SER A 19 15.28 -32.43 -12.49
C SER A 19 16.69 -31.89 -12.80
N PHE A 20 16.81 -30.62 -13.18
CA PHE A 20 18.11 -29.99 -13.39
C PHE A 20 18.84 -29.75 -12.06
N PRO A 21 20.18 -29.94 -12.04
CA PRO A 21 20.98 -29.80 -10.82
C PRO A 21 21.22 -28.34 -10.43
N ILE A 22 20.15 -27.62 -10.12
CA ILE A 22 20.22 -26.23 -9.65
C ILE A 22 20.47 -26.18 -8.14
N ASN A 23 21.16 -25.11 -7.70
CA ASN A 23 21.39 -24.86 -6.27
C ASN A 23 20.53 -23.67 -5.81
N ARG A 24 19.39 -23.97 -5.18
CA ARG A 24 18.47 -22.95 -4.66
C ARG A 24 19.04 -22.12 -3.52
N ASN A 25 19.93 -22.70 -2.71
CA ASN A 25 20.57 -21.95 -1.62
C ASN A 25 21.51 -20.89 -2.18
N GLU A 26 22.35 -21.24 -3.15
CA GLU A 26 23.23 -20.27 -3.82
C GLU A 26 22.44 -19.14 -4.50
N THR A 27 21.32 -19.47 -5.15
CA THR A 27 20.44 -18.46 -5.77
C THR A 27 19.88 -17.50 -4.71
N SER A 28 19.39 -18.06 -3.61
CA SER A 28 18.85 -17.29 -2.50
C SER A 28 19.89 -16.35 -1.88
N GLU A 29 21.08 -16.85 -1.61
CA GLU A 29 22.20 -16.10 -1.04
C GLU A 29 22.66 -14.97 -1.97
N ARG A 30 22.86 -15.26 -3.26
CA ARG A 30 23.27 -14.25 -4.26
C ARG A 30 22.27 -13.12 -4.44
N LEU A 31 20.97 -13.40 -4.24
CA LEU A 31 19.90 -12.41 -4.32
C LEU A 31 19.65 -11.70 -2.98
N GLY A 32 20.33 -12.10 -1.90
CA GLY A 32 20.21 -11.47 -0.59
C GLY A 32 18.97 -11.89 0.20
N PHE A 33 18.33 -13.01 -0.16
CA PHE A 33 17.26 -13.59 0.66
C PHE A 33 17.83 -14.40 1.82
N GLU A 34 17.03 -14.56 2.87
CA GLU A 34 17.41 -15.34 4.05
C GLU A 34 17.57 -16.82 3.73
N ARG A 35 16.67 -17.37 2.92
CA ARG A 35 16.64 -18.77 2.51
C ARG A 35 15.71 -19.00 1.31
N PRO A 36 15.84 -20.12 0.60
CA PRO A 36 14.82 -20.51 -0.36
C PRO A 36 13.53 -20.93 0.35
N MET A 37 12.38 -20.67 -0.27
CA MET A 37 11.08 -21.15 0.23
C MET A 37 11.09 -22.68 0.32
N SER A 38 10.62 -23.21 1.45
CA SER A 38 10.61 -24.64 1.72
C SER A 38 9.51 -25.40 0.98
N ASN A 39 8.40 -24.71 0.66
CA ASN A 39 7.28 -25.27 -0.09
C ASN A 39 7.29 -24.76 -1.54
N SER A 40 7.49 -25.66 -2.50
CA SER A 40 7.57 -25.29 -3.93
C SER A 40 6.22 -24.87 -4.52
N ILE A 41 5.11 -25.36 -3.99
CA ILE A 41 3.77 -24.94 -4.41
C ILE A 41 3.53 -23.51 -3.96
N ASP A 42 3.80 -23.19 -2.71
CA ASP A 42 3.70 -21.83 -2.18
C ASP A 42 4.62 -20.86 -2.91
N ALA A 43 5.83 -21.30 -3.27
CA ALA A 43 6.79 -20.49 -4.01
C ALA A 43 6.23 -19.95 -5.34
N VAL A 44 5.28 -20.64 -5.96
CA VAL A 44 4.67 -20.22 -7.23
C VAL A 44 3.28 -19.60 -7.06
N SER A 45 2.52 -19.98 -6.04
CA SER A 45 1.11 -19.60 -5.88
C SER A 45 0.82 -18.67 -4.71
N ASP A 46 1.67 -18.64 -3.67
CA ASP A 46 1.42 -17.79 -2.51
C ASP A 46 1.53 -16.28 -2.86
N ARG A 47 0.63 -15.51 -2.29
CA ARG A 47 0.57 -14.05 -2.38
C ARG A 47 0.41 -13.40 -1.02
N ASP A 48 0.63 -14.13 0.05
CA ASP A 48 0.52 -13.60 1.41
C ASP A 48 1.47 -12.42 1.65
N PHE A 49 2.62 -12.38 0.99
CA PHE A 49 3.52 -11.24 1.07
C PHE A 49 2.90 -9.95 0.51
N CYS A 50 2.09 -10.05 -0.56
CA CYS A 50 1.32 -8.93 -1.10
C CYS A 50 0.17 -8.56 -0.16
N LEU A 51 -0.59 -9.56 0.33
CA LEU A 51 -1.69 -9.35 1.26
C LEU A 51 -1.21 -8.69 2.57
N ASP A 52 -0.11 -9.16 3.14
CA ASP A 52 0.49 -8.57 4.35
C ASP A 52 0.87 -7.09 4.12
N PHE A 53 1.42 -6.77 2.96
CA PHE A 53 1.76 -5.39 2.63
C PHE A 53 0.51 -4.53 2.47
N ILE A 54 -0.47 -4.98 1.68
CA ILE A 54 -1.70 -4.21 1.42
C ILE A 54 -2.51 -4.06 2.71
N ALA A 55 -2.62 -5.11 3.54
CA ALA A 55 -3.32 -5.06 4.82
C ALA A 55 -2.64 -4.07 5.79
N SER A 56 -1.31 -4.11 5.88
CA SER A 56 -0.55 -3.15 6.70
C SER A 56 -0.73 -1.72 6.19
N SER A 57 -0.76 -1.54 4.87
CA SER A 57 -1.02 -0.25 4.23
C SER A 57 -2.45 0.25 4.49
N ALA A 58 -3.44 -0.64 4.49
CA ALA A 58 -4.83 -0.32 4.81
C ALA A 58 -4.99 0.17 6.26
N ILE A 59 -4.32 -0.50 7.21
CA ILE A 59 -4.28 -0.07 8.62
C ILE A 59 -3.62 1.30 8.73
N CYS A 60 -2.46 1.47 8.11
CA CYS A 60 -1.75 2.76 8.09
C CYS A 60 -2.62 3.87 7.50
N ALA A 61 -3.21 3.64 6.31
CA ALA A 61 -4.08 4.60 5.63
C ALA A 61 -5.29 5.00 6.49
N THR A 62 -5.85 4.06 7.25
CA THR A 62 -6.94 4.35 8.20
C THR A 62 -6.50 5.35 9.26
N HIS A 63 -5.29 5.21 9.82
CA HIS A 63 -4.75 6.17 10.77
C HIS A 63 -4.42 7.52 10.12
N LEU A 64 -3.85 7.52 8.91
CA LEU A 64 -3.61 8.75 8.15
C LEU A 64 -4.92 9.49 7.87
N SER A 65 -5.99 8.75 7.53
CA SER A 65 -7.33 9.32 7.31
C SER A 65 -7.87 10.01 8.56
N ARG A 66 -7.72 9.37 9.72
CA ARG A 66 -8.17 9.97 11.00
C ARG A 66 -7.43 11.27 11.30
N PHE A 67 -6.11 11.29 11.08
CA PHE A 67 -5.32 12.50 11.27
C PHE A 67 -5.67 13.57 10.22
N ALA A 68 -5.89 13.19 8.97
CA ALA A 68 -6.34 14.11 7.93
C ALA A 68 -7.70 14.74 8.28
N GLU A 69 -8.61 13.98 8.93
CA GLU A 69 -9.88 14.51 9.42
C GLU A 69 -9.69 15.60 10.49
N GLU A 70 -8.75 15.38 11.43
CA GLU A 70 -8.42 16.43 12.41
C GLU A 70 -7.94 17.71 11.72
N LEU A 71 -7.10 17.61 10.69
CA LEU A 71 -6.65 18.78 9.94
C LEU A 71 -7.81 19.48 9.24
N VAL A 72 -8.77 18.75 8.69
CA VAL A 72 -9.99 19.33 8.08
C VAL A 72 -10.81 20.09 9.12
N ILE A 73 -11.01 19.49 10.30
CA ILE A 73 -11.74 20.11 11.41
C ILE A 73 -11.00 21.37 11.89
N TRP A 74 -9.70 21.26 12.16
CA TRP A 74 -8.90 22.35 12.72
C TRP A 74 -8.75 23.54 11.78
N THR A 75 -8.78 23.32 10.47
CA THR A 75 -8.73 24.40 9.46
C THR A 75 -10.10 24.97 9.12
N SER A 76 -11.19 24.39 9.63
CA SER A 76 -12.54 24.87 9.34
C SER A 76 -12.79 26.27 9.91
N ALA A 77 -13.69 27.03 9.30
CA ALA A 77 -14.05 28.38 9.75
C ALA A 77 -14.62 28.41 11.18
N GLN A 78 -15.20 27.31 11.65
CA GLN A 78 -15.78 27.19 12.98
C GLN A 78 -14.72 27.05 14.08
N PHE A 79 -13.64 26.30 13.80
CA PHE A 79 -12.60 26.06 14.79
C PHE A 79 -11.38 26.95 14.57
N ASN A 80 -10.92 27.07 13.34
CA ASN A 80 -9.80 27.94 12.96
C ASN A 80 -8.58 27.83 13.90
N PHE A 81 -8.24 26.60 14.29
CA PHE A 81 -7.12 26.37 15.21
C PHE A 81 -5.77 26.47 14.50
N VAL A 82 -5.77 26.11 13.21
CA VAL A 82 -4.56 26.09 12.40
C VAL A 82 -4.82 26.57 10.98
N THR A 83 -3.75 27.00 10.32
CA THR A 83 -3.76 27.37 8.90
C THR A 83 -2.77 26.49 8.12
N LEU A 84 -3.16 26.04 6.95
CA LEU A 84 -2.30 25.39 5.95
C LEU A 84 -1.96 26.39 4.83
N SER A 85 -0.77 26.29 4.25
CA SER A 85 -0.39 27.12 3.12
C SER A 85 -1.15 26.74 1.84
N ASP A 86 -1.01 27.58 0.83
CA ASP A 86 -1.61 27.40 -0.51
C ASP A 86 -1.10 26.12 -1.22
N LYS A 87 -0.02 25.51 -0.74
CA LYS A 87 0.49 24.24 -1.29
C LYS A 87 -0.44 23.05 -1.02
N PHE A 88 -1.20 23.12 0.07
CA PHE A 88 -2.05 22.03 0.55
C PHE A 88 -3.53 22.40 0.64
N SER A 89 -3.86 23.61 0.22
CA SER A 89 -5.23 24.13 0.19
C SER A 89 -5.54 24.77 -1.16
N THR A 90 -6.80 24.71 -1.57
CA THR A 90 -7.25 25.38 -2.78
C THR A 90 -8.30 26.44 -2.45
N GLY A 91 -8.29 27.52 -3.23
CA GLY A 91 -9.33 28.52 -3.19
C GLY A 91 -10.57 28.08 -3.98
N SER A 92 -11.71 28.69 -3.69
CA SER A 92 -12.90 28.54 -4.52
C SER A 92 -12.93 29.64 -5.59
N SER A 93 -13.27 29.26 -6.83
CA SER A 93 -13.48 30.26 -7.91
C SER A 93 -14.71 31.14 -7.68
N ILE A 94 -15.70 30.63 -6.95
CA ILE A 94 -16.96 31.35 -6.63
C ILE A 94 -16.82 32.17 -5.33
N MET A 95 -16.06 31.63 -4.37
CA MET A 95 -15.84 32.25 -3.05
C MET A 95 -14.34 32.44 -2.80
N PRO A 96 -13.73 33.57 -3.25
CA PRO A 96 -12.28 33.75 -3.17
C PRO A 96 -11.70 33.67 -1.75
N GLN A 97 -12.51 33.97 -0.73
CA GLN A 97 -12.14 33.89 0.68
C GLN A 97 -12.11 32.45 1.23
N LYS A 98 -12.74 31.49 0.52
CA LYS A 98 -12.82 30.09 0.99
C LYS A 98 -11.52 29.37 0.68
N ARG A 99 -10.97 28.72 1.70
CA ARG A 99 -9.84 27.79 1.58
C ARG A 99 -10.32 26.41 1.96
N ASN A 100 -10.03 25.44 1.10
CA ASN A 100 -10.37 24.02 1.33
C ASN A 100 -9.07 23.25 1.57
N PRO A 101 -8.99 22.40 2.60
CA PRO A 101 -7.82 21.55 2.87
C PRO A 101 -7.83 20.30 1.96
N ASP A 102 -7.80 20.51 0.64
CA ASP A 102 -8.02 19.47 -0.38
C ASP A 102 -7.04 18.31 -0.24
N ALA A 103 -5.79 18.56 0.13
CA ALA A 103 -4.82 17.51 0.34
C ALA A 103 -5.25 16.56 1.47
N ALA A 104 -5.78 17.09 2.58
CA ALA A 104 -6.28 16.28 3.68
C ALA A 104 -7.56 15.52 3.27
N GLU A 105 -8.47 16.16 2.54
CA GLU A 105 -9.69 15.52 2.04
C GLU A 105 -9.39 14.37 1.08
N LEU A 106 -8.41 14.54 0.18
CA LEU A 106 -7.97 13.51 -0.75
C LEU A 106 -7.31 12.32 -0.03
N ILE A 107 -6.56 12.55 1.06
CA ILE A 107 -6.01 11.45 1.87
C ILE A 107 -7.14 10.62 2.46
N ARG A 108 -8.19 11.24 3.01
CA ARG A 108 -9.38 10.50 3.49
C ARG A 108 -9.99 9.63 2.38
N GLY A 109 -10.15 10.18 1.18
CA GLY A 109 -10.73 9.47 0.04
C GLY A 109 -9.90 8.27 -0.43
N LYS A 110 -8.57 8.40 -0.40
CA LYS A 110 -7.63 7.37 -0.89
C LYS A 110 -7.63 6.08 -0.07
N VAL A 111 -8.10 6.10 1.17
CA VAL A 111 -8.25 4.89 2.01
C VAL A 111 -9.15 3.85 1.34
N GLY A 112 -10.24 4.28 0.72
CA GLY A 112 -11.15 3.39 0.01
C GLY A 112 -10.47 2.62 -1.13
N ARG A 113 -9.51 3.25 -1.81
CA ARG A 113 -8.72 2.62 -2.89
C ARG A 113 -7.84 1.49 -2.35
N ILE A 114 -7.14 1.71 -1.24
CA ILE A 114 -6.29 0.70 -0.60
C ILE A 114 -7.13 -0.46 -0.03
N ASN A 115 -8.25 -0.15 0.63
CA ASN A 115 -9.17 -1.17 1.13
C ASN A 115 -9.77 -2.00 -0.02
N GLY A 116 -10.10 -1.34 -1.13
CA GLY A 116 -10.57 -2.01 -2.35
C GLY A 116 -9.53 -2.95 -2.95
N ALA A 117 -8.25 -2.55 -2.97
CA ALA A 117 -7.14 -3.39 -3.44
C ALA A 117 -6.96 -4.65 -2.56
N LEU A 118 -7.07 -4.50 -1.23
CA LEU A 118 -7.02 -5.64 -0.30
C LEU A 118 -8.15 -6.63 -0.57
N LEU A 119 -9.37 -6.14 -0.63
CA LEU A 119 -10.54 -6.98 -0.91
C LEU A 119 -10.48 -7.61 -2.30
N GLY A 120 -10.00 -6.85 -3.29
CA GLY A 120 -9.81 -7.32 -4.66
C GLY A 120 -8.85 -8.51 -4.71
N LEU A 121 -7.67 -8.40 -4.12
CA LEU A 121 -6.67 -9.48 -4.12
C LEU A 121 -7.15 -10.70 -3.32
N LEU A 122 -7.79 -10.52 -2.17
CA LEU A 122 -8.41 -11.61 -1.41
C LEU A 122 -9.46 -12.34 -2.26
N THR A 123 -10.23 -11.61 -3.06
CA THR A 123 -11.27 -12.17 -3.93
C THR A 123 -10.64 -12.93 -5.11
N VAL A 124 -9.56 -12.43 -5.70
CA VAL A 124 -8.81 -13.13 -6.75
C VAL A 124 -8.29 -14.48 -6.25
N LEU A 125 -7.70 -14.50 -5.06
CA LEU A 125 -7.13 -15.72 -4.47
C LEU A 125 -8.17 -16.75 -4.06
N LYS A 126 -9.39 -16.29 -3.72
CA LYS A 126 -10.47 -17.16 -3.26
C LYS A 126 -10.86 -18.18 -4.32
N GLY A 127 -10.74 -19.47 -3.97
CA GLY A 127 -11.18 -20.57 -4.83
C GLY A 127 -10.22 -20.98 -5.93
N LEU A 128 -9.00 -20.39 -5.98
CA LEU A 128 -7.95 -20.87 -6.88
C LEU A 128 -7.37 -22.19 -6.39
N PRO A 129 -6.90 -23.06 -7.31
CA PRO A 129 -6.16 -24.27 -6.94
C PRO A 129 -4.80 -23.92 -6.31
N LEU A 130 -4.20 -24.89 -5.59
CA LEU A 130 -2.92 -24.71 -4.87
C LEU A 130 -1.70 -24.69 -5.80
N ALA A 131 -1.81 -24.12 -6.98
CA ALA A 131 -0.72 -23.98 -7.94
C ALA A 131 -0.86 -22.62 -8.65
N TYR A 132 0.00 -22.37 -9.62
CA TYR A 132 -0.10 -21.15 -10.40
C TYR A 132 -1.37 -21.14 -11.25
N SER A 133 -2.13 -20.08 -11.16
CA SER A 133 -3.21 -19.71 -12.08
C SER A 133 -2.97 -18.32 -12.66
N LYS A 134 -3.42 -18.09 -13.88
CA LYS A 134 -3.22 -16.82 -14.59
C LYS A 134 -3.83 -15.61 -13.84
N ASP A 135 -4.89 -15.86 -13.09
CA ASP A 135 -5.56 -14.90 -12.19
C ASP A 135 -4.60 -14.22 -11.24
N LEU A 136 -3.54 -14.92 -10.80
CA LEU A 136 -2.51 -14.38 -9.91
C LEU A 136 -1.74 -13.19 -10.48
N GLN A 137 -1.88 -12.88 -11.77
CA GLN A 137 -1.27 -11.68 -12.36
C GLN A 137 -1.96 -10.37 -11.95
N GLU A 138 -3.18 -10.45 -11.44
CA GLU A 138 -3.91 -9.29 -10.88
C GLU A 138 -3.27 -8.76 -9.58
N ASP A 139 -2.35 -9.52 -8.97
CA ASP A 139 -1.60 -9.11 -7.78
C ASP A 139 -0.86 -7.78 -7.98
N LYS A 140 -0.33 -7.55 -9.18
CA LYS A 140 0.51 -6.40 -9.52
C LYS A 140 -0.26 -5.09 -9.48
N GLU A 141 -1.46 -5.07 -10.06
CA GLU A 141 -2.33 -3.89 -10.05
C GLU A 141 -2.65 -3.48 -8.60
N CYS A 142 -3.12 -4.43 -7.80
CA CYS A 142 -3.44 -4.18 -6.39
C CYS A 142 -2.22 -3.72 -5.58
N MET A 143 -1.06 -4.36 -5.79
CA MET A 143 0.15 -4.12 -5.02
C MET A 143 0.78 -2.77 -5.35
N PHE A 144 1.01 -2.49 -6.63
CA PHE A 144 1.68 -1.26 -7.05
C PHE A 144 0.81 -0.03 -6.82
N ASP A 145 -0.49 -0.12 -7.11
CA ASP A 145 -1.41 0.96 -6.83
C ASP A 145 -1.48 1.29 -5.32
N THR A 146 -1.46 0.27 -4.47
CA THR A 146 -1.40 0.46 -3.02
C THR A 146 -0.10 1.15 -2.60
N PHE A 147 1.05 0.71 -3.15
CA PHE A 147 2.35 1.30 -2.84
C PHE A 147 2.38 2.79 -3.21
N ASP A 148 2.02 3.12 -4.43
CA ASP A 148 2.02 4.51 -4.91
C ASP A 148 1.03 5.37 -4.11
N THR A 149 -0.15 4.84 -3.84
CA THR A 149 -1.20 5.55 -3.09
C THR A 149 -0.77 5.84 -1.65
N ILE A 150 -0.23 4.86 -0.92
CA ILE A 150 0.19 5.06 0.47
C ILE A 150 1.40 6.01 0.56
N LEU A 151 2.34 5.90 -0.38
CA LEU A 151 3.50 6.78 -0.46
C LEU A 151 3.09 8.24 -0.65
N VAL A 152 2.20 8.52 -1.61
CA VAL A 152 1.68 9.86 -1.84
C VAL A 152 0.96 10.41 -0.60
N CYS A 153 0.16 9.59 0.09
CA CYS A 153 -0.52 10.00 1.32
C CYS A 153 0.46 10.37 2.43
N ILE A 154 1.52 9.56 2.62
CA ILE A 154 2.55 9.83 3.65
C ILE A 154 3.31 11.11 3.31
N VAL A 155 3.74 11.28 2.07
CA VAL A 155 4.48 12.49 1.63
C VAL A 155 3.63 13.74 1.80
N ALA A 156 2.37 13.71 1.35
CA ALA A 156 1.46 14.85 1.47
C ALA A 156 1.18 15.20 2.94
N LEU A 157 0.92 14.20 3.78
CA LEU A 157 0.65 14.43 5.20
C LEU A 157 1.88 14.97 5.93
N THR A 158 3.06 14.44 5.63
CA THR A 158 4.32 14.94 6.17
C THR A 158 4.54 16.41 5.80
N GLY A 159 4.27 16.75 4.53
CA GLY A 159 4.33 18.14 4.06
C GLY A 159 3.36 19.05 4.79
N MET A 160 2.11 18.63 4.98
CA MET A 160 1.10 19.41 5.73
C MET A 160 1.51 19.62 7.17
N VAL A 161 1.99 18.58 7.87
CA VAL A 161 2.44 18.68 9.26
C VAL A 161 3.62 19.63 9.43
N SER A 162 4.52 19.66 8.45
CA SER A 162 5.67 20.57 8.45
C SER A 162 5.30 22.03 8.14
N ASP A 163 4.15 22.24 7.51
CA ASP A 163 3.68 23.54 7.04
C ASP A 163 2.60 24.18 7.95
N ILE A 164 2.00 23.39 8.83
CA ILE A 164 0.92 23.81 9.72
C ILE A 164 1.36 24.96 10.63
N ARG A 165 0.49 25.95 10.77
CA ARG A 165 0.69 27.12 11.63
C ARG A 165 -0.48 27.25 12.60
N PRO A 166 -0.22 27.28 13.92
CA PRO A 166 -1.25 27.65 14.90
C PRO A 166 -1.71 29.09 14.69
N ASN A 167 -2.99 29.34 14.88
CA ASN A 167 -3.59 30.68 14.82
C ASN A 167 -3.65 31.33 16.18
#